data_856184193432e03aba7355f630a02dab
#
_entry.id   856184193432e03aba7355f630a02dab
#
_cell.length_a   1.000
_cell.length_b   1.000
_cell.length_c   1.000
_cell.angle_alpha   90.00
_cell.angle_beta   90.00
_cell.angle_gamma   90.00
#
_symmetry.space_group_name_H-M   'P 1'
#
loop_
_entity.id
_entity.type
_entity.pdbx_description
1 polymer ?
#
loop_
_entity_poly.entity_id
_entity_poly.type
_entity_poly.pdbx_seq_one_letter_code
_entity_poly.pdbx_strand_id
1 'polypeptide(L)'
;RRITTKCGSRPMAAAGKNIVMYPILEKRLLAEGIWLMQVLAPRVAHSAQPGQFVIVRVDEHGERIPLTISDFDPAQGSVTIVTQAIGASTRKICSLDAGDAFADFAGPLGHPSEFVTMQPGELRRRHYLFVAGGVGTAPVYPQVKWLREHGVADDVIIGAKTRDMLIYTNAMRAVAENLYIATDDGSEGFKGLVTQVVEELVEKQGRHYDECVAIGPMVMMKFVALTTKKYGLRTTVSLNALMVDGTGMCGACRVTVGGRTRFTCVEGPEFDGHEVDFDEAMRRQGMYRTQEQRAAAIEAERAAGHQCKIGLDK
;
A
#
# COMPACT_ATOMS: atom_id res chain seq x y z
N ARG A 1 -73.10 17.65 -20.98
CA ARG A 1 -72.35 16.91 -19.92
C ARG A 1 -70.90 16.89 -20.34
N ARG A 2 -70.05 17.68 -19.65
CA ARG A 2 -68.59 17.69 -19.80
C ARG A 2 -68.02 16.66 -18.83
N ILE A 3 -67.28 15.68 -19.33
CA ILE A 3 -66.52 14.73 -18.51
C ILE A 3 -65.12 15.33 -18.35
N THR A 4 -64.78 15.73 -17.13
CA THR A 4 -63.43 16.17 -16.76
C THR A 4 -62.68 14.97 -16.21
N THR A 5 -61.79 14.40 -16.99
CA THR A 5 -60.79 13.42 -16.52
C THR A 5 -59.65 14.12 -15.78
N LYS A 6 -59.60 13.92 -14.47
CA LYS A 6 -58.46 14.32 -13.65
C LYS A 6 -57.29 13.36 -13.92
N CYS A 7 -56.25 13.85 -14.59
CA CYS A 7 -54.99 13.16 -14.67
C CYS A 7 -54.26 13.25 -13.32
N GLY A 8 -54.25 12.17 -12.59
CA GLY A 8 -53.51 12.06 -11.31
C GLY A 8 -52.02 11.82 -11.61
N SER A 9 -51.22 12.84 -11.45
CA SER A 9 -49.75 12.71 -11.45
C SER A 9 -49.32 11.95 -10.18
N ARG A 10 -48.94 10.67 -10.33
CA ARG A 10 -48.20 9.97 -9.32
C ARG A 10 -46.82 10.67 -9.14
N PRO A 11 -46.41 10.99 -7.90
CA PRO A 11 -45.04 11.47 -7.71
C PRO A 11 -44.09 10.32 -8.06
N MET A 12 -43.18 10.56 -9.01
CA MET A 12 -42.04 9.70 -9.24
C MET A 12 -41.25 9.67 -7.93
N ALA A 13 -41.18 8.50 -7.31
CA ALA A 13 -40.25 8.26 -6.22
C ALA A 13 -38.85 8.56 -6.76
N ALA A 14 -38.16 9.51 -6.16
CA ALA A 14 -36.77 9.78 -6.42
C ALA A 14 -36.02 8.47 -6.21
N ALA A 15 -35.42 7.94 -7.27
CA ALA A 15 -34.52 6.81 -7.19
C ALA A 15 -33.33 7.25 -6.32
N GLY A 16 -33.37 6.90 -5.05
CA GLY A 16 -32.23 7.05 -4.17
C GLY A 16 -31.07 6.33 -4.82
N LYS A 17 -30.00 7.05 -5.15
CA LYS A 17 -28.73 6.45 -5.54
C LYS A 17 -28.37 5.52 -4.39
N ASN A 18 -28.41 4.20 -4.59
CA ASN A 18 -27.79 3.25 -3.67
C ASN A 18 -26.30 3.57 -3.68
N ILE A 19 -25.87 4.40 -2.75
CA ILE A 19 -24.44 4.67 -2.52
C ILE A 19 -23.89 3.37 -1.95
N VAL A 20 -23.11 2.67 -2.75
CA VAL A 20 -22.39 1.49 -2.29
C VAL A 20 -21.30 2.00 -1.35
N MET A 21 -21.43 1.70 -0.07
CA MET A 21 -20.43 2.02 0.93
C MET A 21 -19.60 0.77 1.22
N TYR A 22 -18.35 0.96 1.62
CA TYR A 22 -17.43 -0.12 1.96
C TYR A 22 -17.15 -0.09 3.47
N PRO A 23 -17.92 -0.83 4.28
CA PRO A 23 -17.82 -0.76 5.73
C PRO A 23 -16.51 -1.36 6.23
N ILE A 24 -15.96 -0.73 7.28
CA ILE A 24 -14.81 -1.21 8.03
C ILE A 24 -15.30 -2.22 9.05
N LEU A 25 -14.86 -3.46 8.91
CA LEU A 25 -15.25 -4.58 9.79
C LEU A 25 -14.41 -4.60 11.06
N GLU A 26 -13.12 -4.31 10.95
CA GLU A 26 -12.16 -4.28 12.05
C GLU A 26 -11.17 -3.14 11.84
N LYS A 27 -10.74 -2.53 12.94
CA LYS A 27 -9.64 -1.59 12.99
C LYS A 27 -8.71 -1.95 14.13
N ARG A 28 -7.41 -1.99 13.87
CA ARG A 28 -6.40 -2.34 14.88
C ARG A 28 -5.16 -1.47 14.74
N LEU A 29 -4.65 -0.99 15.87
CA LEU A 29 -3.36 -0.30 15.95
C LEU A 29 -2.24 -1.35 15.83
N LEU A 30 -1.33 -1.14 14.89
CA LEU A 30 -0.15 -2.00 14.70
C LEU A 30 1.11 -1.42 15.35
N ALA A 31 1.29 -0.11 15.20
CA ALA A 31 2.35 0.70 15.82
C ALA A 31 1.85 2.15 15.92
N GLU A 32 2.59 3.04 16.55
CA GLU A 32 2.20 4.44 16.65
C GLU A 32 1.90 5.05 15.28
N GLY A 33 0.67 5.53 15.10
CA GLY A 33 0.19 6.13 13.84
C GLY A 33 0.01 5.14 12.69
N ILE A 34 0.15 3.82 12.90
CA ILE A 34 -0.04 2.79 11.86
C ILE A 34 -1.23 1.90 12.20
N TRP A 35 -2.22 1.91 11.33
CA TRP A 35 -3.49 1.22 11.51
C TRP A 35 -3.75 0.17 10.43
N LEU A 36 -4.21 -0.98 10.86
CA LEU A 36 -4.81 -2.00 10.01
C LEU A 36 -6.32 -1.80 10.00
N MET A 37 -6.92 -1.90 8.81
CA MET A 37 -8.36 -1.90 8.63
C MET A 37 -8.77 -3.06 7.73
N GLN A 38 -9.74 -3.83 8.17
CA GLN A 38 -10.40 -4.85 7.36
C GLN A 38 -11.71 -4.26 6.81
N VAL A 39 -11.85 -4.26 5.48
CA VAL A 39 -12.94 -3.59 4.77
C VAL A 39 -13.77 -4.61 4.01
N LEU A 40 -15.09 -4.54 4.11
CA LEU A 40 -15.99 -5.38 3.34
C LEU A 40 -16.03 -4.91 1.88
N ALA A 41 -15.38 -5.64 1.00
CA ALA A 41 -15.28 -5.36 -0.42
C ALA A 41 -15.28 -6.67 -1.24
N PRO A 42 -16.40 -7.42 -1.31
CA PRO A 42 -16.43 -8.79 -1.83
C PRO A 42 -15.91 -8.93 -3.26
N ARG A 43 -16.22 -7.97 -4.14
CA ARG A 43 -15.74 -8.00 -5.52
C ARG A 43 -14.21 -7.87 -5.60
N VAL A 44 -13.64 -7.01 -4.77
CA VAL A 44 -12.18 -6.84 -4.70
C VAL A 44 -11.56 -8.08 -4.09
N ALA A 45 -12.07 -8.58 -2.97
CA ALA A 45 -11.55 -9.76 -2.28
C ALA A 45 -11.50 -11.01 -3.16
N HIS A 46 -12.52 -11.22 -4.01
CA HIS A 46 -12.57 -12.38 -4.92
C HIS A 46 -11.56 -12.32 -6.07
N SER A 47 -11.12 -11.11 -6.43
CA SER A 47 -10.23 -10.89 -7.59
C SER A 47 -8.83 -10.46 -7.19
N ALA A 48 -8.60 -10.16 -5.90
CA ALA A 48 -7.33 -9.69 -5.39
C ALA A 48 -6.23 -10.77 -5.49
N GLN A 49 -5.05 -10.32 -5.83
CA GLN A 49 -3.83 -11.14 -5.89
C GLN A 49 -2.68 -10.36 -5.21
N PRO A 50 -1.63 -11.07 -4.72
CA PRO A 50 -0.45 -10.42 -4.14
C PRO A 50 0.17 -9.38 -5.08
N GLY A 51 0.67 -8.28 -4.52
CA GLY A 51 1.28 -7.18 -5.27
C GLY A 51 0.30 -6.10 -5.75
N GLN A 52 -1.02 -6.36 -5.72
CA GLN A 52 -2.04 -5.40 -6.13
C GLN A 52 -2.41 -4.41 -5.03
N PHE A 53 -3.07 -3.33 -5.42
CA PHE A 53 -3.51 -2.25 -4.53
C PHE A 53 -4.96 -1.85 -4.79
N VAL A 54 -5.49 -1.01 -3.92
CA VAL A 54 -6.78 -0.34 -4.06
C VAL A 54 -6.60 1.17 -4.00
N ILE A 55 -7.54 1.92 -4.56
CA ILE A 55 -7.67 3.36 -4.31
C ILE A 55 -8.89 3.57 -3.45
N VAL A 56 -8.70 4.21 -2.30
CA VAL A 56 -9.77 4.50 -1.34
C VAL A 56 -10.08 5.98 -1.29
N ARG A 57 -11.32 6.31 -0.92
CA ARG A 57 -11.78 7.67 -0.68
C ARG A 57 -12.74 7.67 0.51
N VAL A 58 -12.47 8.51 1.48
CA VAL A 58 -13.24 8.54 2.75
C VAL A 58 -14.66 9.07 2.53
N ASP A 59 -14.80 10.18 1.81
CA ASP A 59 -16.09 10.83 1.52
C ASP A 59 -16.07 11.54 0.15
N GLU A 60 -17.16 12.20 -0.23
CA GLU A 60 -17.30 12.87 -1.54
C GLU A 60 -16.23 13.95 -1.80
N HIS A 61 -15.66 14.54 -0.75
CA HIS A 61 -14.63 15.56 -0.84
C HIS A 61 -13.23 15.06 -0.53
N GLY A 62 -13.12 13.75 -0.18
CA GLY A 62 -11.85 13.09 0.15
C GLY A 62 -10.96 12.89 -1.06
N GLU A 63 -9.65 12.95 -0.84
CA GLU A 63 -8.66 12.57 -1.85
C GLU A 63 -8.71 11.07 -2.12
N ARG A 64 -8.28 10.69 -3.32
CA ARG A 64 -8.11 9.30 -3.73
C ARG A 64 -6.72 8.84 -3.33
N ILE A 65 -6.64 7.91 -2.39
CA ILE A 65 -5.37 7.43 -1.81
C ILE A 65 -5.13 5.98 -2.22
N PRO A 66 -4.00 5.68 -2.88
CA PRO A 66 -3.61 4.31 -3.18
C PRO A 66 -3.08 3.62 -1.91
N LEU A 67 -3.60 2.43 -1.63
CA LEU A 67 -3.16 1.58 -0.53
C LEU A 67 -2.97 0.16 -1.03
N THR A 68 -1.82 -0.44 -0.76
CA THR A 68 -1.56 -1.82 -1.15
C THR A 68 -2.44 -2.77 -0.34
N ILE A 69 -2.95 -3.82 -1.00
CA ILE A 69 -3.68 -4.90 -0.34
C ILE A 69 -2.70 -5.67 0.53
N SER A 70 -2.94 -5.67 1.85
CA SER A 70 -2.08 -6.32 2.84
C SER A 70 -2.53 -7.74 3.18
N ASP A 71 -3.79 -8.06 2.93
CA ASP A 71 -4.38 -9.40 2.95
C ASP A 71 -5.79 -9.34 2.35
N PHE A 72 -6.35 -10.50 2.01
CA PHE A 72 -7.72 -10.61 1.53
C PHE A 72 -8.30 -11.98 1.86
N ASP A 73 -9.60 -12.01 2.10
CA ASP A 73 -10.36 -13.23 2.36
C ASP A 73 -11.59 -13.28 1.45
N PRO A 74 -11.54 -14.06 0.36
CA PRO A 74 -12.68 -14.23 -0.54
C PRO A 74 -13.93 -14.82 0.13
N ALA A 75 -13.77 -15.68 1.17
CA ALA A 75 -14.89 -16.30 1.86
C ALA A 75 -15.65 -15.29 2.73
N GLN A 76 -14.93 -14.39 3.38
CA GLN A 76 -15.54 -13.28 4.14
C GLN A 76 -15.88 -12.09 3.24
N GLY A 77 -15.34 -12.02 2.02
CA GLY A 77 -15.46 -10.88 1.13
C GLY A 77 -14.74 -9.64 1.66
N SER A 78 -13.65 -9.82 2.40
CA SER A 78 -12.93 -8.74 3.07
C SER A 78 -11.55 -8.51 2.48
N VAL A 79 -11.11 -7.26 2.51
CA VAL A 79 -9.78 -6.80 2.11
C VAL A 79 -9.14 -6.06 3.28
N THR A 80 -7.89 -6.39 3.58
CA THR A 80 -7.10 -5.72 4.61
C THR A 80 -6.19 -4.70 3.98
N ILE A 81 -6.21 -3.49 4.52
CA ILE A 81 -5.31 -2.39 4.18
C ILE A 81 -4.58 -1.91 5.43
N VAL A 82 -3.38 -1.37 5.25
CA VAL A 82 -2.61 -0.75 6.33
C VAL A 82 -2.27 0.67 5.94
N THR A 83 -2.53 1.62 6.84
CA THR A 83 -2.33 3.04 6.59
C THR A 83 -1.53 3.67 7.72
N GLN A 84 -0.57 4.51 7.36
CA GLN A 84 0.18 5.34 8.30
C GLN A 84 -0.32 6.80 8.24
N ALA A 85 -0.58 7.39 9.40
CA ALA A 85 -1.07 8.75 9.55
C ALA A 85 0.06 9.79 9.32
N ILE A 86 0.42 10.04 8.05
CA ILE A 86 1.51 10.96 7.68
C ILE A 86 0.97 12.32 7.24
N GLY A 87 0.04 12.33 6.27
CA GLY A 87 -0.58 13.53 5.70
C GLY A 87 -2.03 13.72 6.17
N ALA A 88 -2.68 14.82 5.75
CA ALA A 88 -4.06 15.13 6.11
C ALA A 88 -5.01 13.98 5.72
N SER A 89 -4.94 13.49 4.49
CA SER A 89 -5.81 12.43 3.99
C SER A 89 -5.61 11.10 4.70
N THR A 90 -4.36 10.71 4.98
CA THR A 90 -4.09 9.45 5.72
C THR A 90 -4.46 9.57 7.20
N ARG A 91 -4.33 10.75 7.84
CA ARG A 91 -4.88 11.00 9.17
C ARG A 91 -6.40 10.86 9.20
N LYS A 92 -7.08 11.40 8.18
CA LYS A 92 -8.54 11.25 8.03
C LYS A 92 -8.95 9.78 7.86
N ILE A 93 -8.22 8.99 7.05
CA ILE A 93 -8.43 7.55 6.96
C ILE A 93 -8.24 6.90 8.34
N CYS A 94 -7.14 7.19 9.02
CA CYS A 94 -6.85 6.62 10.34
C CYS A 94 -7.83 7.07 11.45
N SER A 95 -8.63 8.12 11.24
CA SER A 95 -9.68 8.54 12.19
C SER A 95 -11.00 7.77 12.05
N LEU A 96 -11.19 7.01 10.96
CA LEU A 96 -12.35 6.13 10.82
C LEU A 96 -12.25 4.96 11.80
N ASP A 97 -13.39 4.49 12.30
CA ASP A 97 -13.48 3.35 13.20
C ASP A 97 -14.24 2.15 12.58
N ALA A 98 -14.20 1.01 13.25
CA ALA A 98 -15.05 -0.12 12.86
C ALA A 98 -16.52 0.29 12.90
N GLY A 99 -17.26 -0.01 11.82
CA GLY A 99 -18.63 0.45 11.60
C GLY A 99 -18.74 1.69 10.70
N ASP A 100 -17.67 2.50 10.57
CA ASP A 100 -17.59 3.52 9.52
C ASP A 100 -17.38 2.88 8.16
N ALA A 101 -17.43 3.67 7.09
CA ALA A 101 -17.27 3.15 5.73
C ALA A 101 -16.53 4.10 4.81
N PHE A 102 -15.80 3.55 3.85
CA PHE A 102 -15.27 4.31 2.72
C PHE A 102 -16.37 4.60 1.70
N ALA A 103 -16.37 5.81 1.15
CA ALA A 103 -17.26 6.18 0.05
C ALA A 103 -16.85 5.56 -1.29
N ASP A 104 -15.55 5.25 -1.46
CA ASP A 104 -15.02 4.59 -2.65
C ASP A 104 -13.88 3.64 -2.28
N PHE A 105 -13.88 2.46 -2.91
CA PHE A 105 -12.88 1.41 -2.71
C PHE A 105 -12.66 0.68 -4.04
N ALA A 106 -11.89 1.32 -4.91
CA ALA A 106 -11.67 0.87 -6.27
C ALA A 106 -10.50 -0.11 -6.35
N GLY A 107 -10.74 -1.29 -6.91
CA GLY A 107 -9.70 -2.30 -7.08
C GLY A 107 -10.27 -3.69 -7.40
N PRO A 108 -9.40 -4.72 -7.46
CA PRO A 108 -7.93 -4.61 -7.37
C PRO A 108 -7.35 -3.88 -8.58
N LEU A 109 -6.29 -3.12 -8.36
CA LEU A 109 -5.58 -2.33 -9.36
C LEU A 109 -4.12 -2.79 -9.44
N GLY A 110 -3.47 -2.47 -10.56
CA GLY A 110 -2.10 -2.89 -10.83
C GLY A 110 -1.99 -4.34 -11.25
N HIS A 111 -0.80 -4.73 -11.68
CA HIS A 111 -0.48 -6.12 -11.97
C HIS A 111 -0.19 -6.88 -10.67
N PRO A 112 -0.59 -8.16 -10.59
CA PRO A 112 -0.11 -9.03 -9.52
C PRO A 112 1.40 -9.27 -9.64
N SER A 113 2.02 -9.68 -8.55
CA SER A 113 3.44 -10.06 -8.54
C SER A 113 3.72 -11.16 -9.57
N GLU A 114 4.87 -11.09 -10.23
CA GLU A 114 5.23 -11.96 -11.36
C GLU A 114 5.08 -13.46 -11.02
N PHE A 115 5.47 -13.86 -9.82
CA PHE A 115 5.42 -15.25 -9.37
C PHE A 115 3.99 -15.85 -9.38
N VAL A 116 2.94 -15.03 -9.31
CA VAL A 116 1.54 -15.50 -9.35
C VAL A 116 1.21 -16.19 -10.69
N THR A 117 1.87 -15.79 -11.76
CA THR A 117 1.67 -16.33 -13.11
C THR A 117 2.65 -17.45 -13.49
N MET A 118 3.62 -17.76 -12.63
CA MET A 118 4.63 -18.80 -12.89
C MET A 118 4.04 -20.20 -12.84
N GLN A 119 4.63 -21.11 -13.60
CA GLN A 119 4.28 -22.53 -13.52
C GLN A 119 4.71 -23.10 -12.15
N PRO A 120 3.87 -23.95 -11.51
CA PRO A 120 4.17 -24.46 -10.16
C PRO A 120 5.53 -25.16 -10.03
N GLY A 121 5.98 -25.84 -11.08
CA GLY A 121 7.29 -26.54 -11.07
C GLY A 121 8.49 -25.59 -11.17
N GLU A 122 8.34 -24.44 -11.77
CA GLU A 122 9.33 -23.36 -11.79
C GLU A 122 9.32 -22.60 -10.47
N LEU A 123 8.15 -22.20 -10.02
CA LEU A 123 7.95 -21.45 -8.79
C LEU A 123 8.62 -22.14 -7.59
N ARG A 124 8.40 -23.44 -7.40
CA ARG A 124 8.97 -24.22 -6.28
C ARG A 124 10.49 -24.36 -6.30
N ARG A 125 11.16 -23.99 -7.36
CA ARG A 125 12.63 -24.00 -7.46
C ARG A 125 13.24 -22.65 -7.17
N ARG A 126 12.41 -21.59 -7.03
CA ARG A 126 12.86 -20.24 -6.75
C ARG A 126 13.06 -20.01 -5.25
N HIS A 127 14.07 -19.21 -4.96
CA HIS A 127 14.37 -18.73 -3.62
C HIS A 127 14.28 -17.20 -3.63
N TYR A 128 13.32 -16.66 -2.88
CA TYR A 128 13.11 -15.22 -2.80
C TYR A 128 13.70 -14.66 -1.52
N LEU A 129 14.22 -13.43 -1.62
CA LEU A 129 14.56 -12.59 -0.49
C LEU A 129 13.62 -11.39 -0.46
N PHE A 130 12.76 -11.29 0.53
CA PHE A 130 11.92 -10.12 0.73
C PHE A 130 12.60 -9.12 1.66
N VAL A 131 12.61 -7.84 1.27
CA VAL A 131 13.17 -6.74 2.06
C VAL A 131 12.08 -5.70 2.28
N ALA A 132 11.56 -5.65 3.50
CA ALA A 132 10.46 -4.80 3.91
C ALA A 132 10.94 -3.64 4.79
N GLY A 133 10.47 -2.42 4.54
CA GLY A 133 10.79 -1.25 5.37
C GLY A 133 9.56 -0.55 5.92
N GLY A 134 9.44 -0.46 7.24
CA GLY A 134 8.33 0.22 7.91
C GLY A 134 6.97 -0.33 7.48
N VAL A 135 6.07 0.55 7.00
CA VAL A 135 4.73 0.16 6.50
C VAL A 135 4.81 -0.78 5.30
N GLY A 136 5.92 -0.78 4.55
CA GLY A 136 6.15 -1.73 3.45
C GLY A 136 6.15 -3.20 3.86
N THR A 137 6.21 -3.51 5.15
CA THR A 137 6.03 -4.87 5.66
C THR A 137 4.61 -5.41 5.41
N ALA A 138 3.62 -4.55 5.44
CA ALA A 138 2.23 -4.93 5.21
C ALA A 138 1.98 -5.49 3.79
N PRO A 139 2.41 -4.84 2.69
CA PRO A 139 2.30 -5.41 1.34
C PRO A 139 3.21 -6.62 1.06
N VAL A 140 4.29 -6.83 1.82
CA VAL A 140 5.12 -8.04 1.70
C VAL A 140 4.38 -9.27 2.25
N TYR A 141 3.59 -9.10 3.30
CA TYR A 141 2.93 -10.22 3.98
C TYR A 141 2.08 -11.10 3.05
N PRO A 142 1.14 -10.59 2.23
CA PRO A 142 0.34 -11.43 1.34
C PRO A 142 1.17 -12.14 0.27
N GLN A 143 2.31 -11.58 -0.12
CA GLN A 143 3.21 -12.18 -1.09
C GLN A 143 3.90 -13.42 -0.49
N VAL A 144 4.51 -13.29 0.67
CA VAL A 144 5.19 -14.39 1.39
C VAL A 144 4.17 -15.46 1.82
N LYS A 145 2.99 -15.07 2.30
CA LYS A 145 1.88 -15.96 2.63
C LYS A 145 1.47 -16.82 1.44
N TRP A 146 1.25 -16.18 0.28
CA TRP A 146 0.86 -16.87 -0.95
C TRP A 146 1.95 -17.83 -1.42
N LEU A 147 3.22 -17.44 -1.41
CA LEU A 147 4.35 -18.28 -1.77
C LEU A 147 4.44 -19.50 -0.84
N ARG A 148 4.30 -19.31 0.47
CA ARG A 148 4.26 -20.41 1.46
C ARG A 148 3.13 -21.39 1.19
N GLU A 149 1.93 -20.92 0.85
CA GLU A 149 0.77 -21.75 0.48
C GLU A 149 1.02 -22.55 -0.81
N HIS A 150 1.91 -22.08 -1.69
CA HIS A 150 2.32 -22.74 -2.94
C HIS A 150 3.60 -23.58 -2.80
N GLY A 151 4.11 -23.75 -1.57
CA GLY A 151 5.25 -24.60 -1.26
C GLY A 151 6.61 -24.00 -1.55
N VAL A 152 6.70 -22.66 -1.54
CA VAL A 152 7.95 -21.90 -1.62
C VAL A 152 8.31 -21.41 -0.21
N ALA A 153 9.60 -21.50 0.12
CA ALA A 153 10.15 -21.07 1.40
C ALA A 153 11.05 -19.87 1.17
N ASP A 154 10.71 -18.73 1.78
CA ASP A 154 11.33 -17.46 1.50
C ASP A 154 11.95 -16.84 2.75
N ASP A 155 13.07 -16.14 2.55
CA ASP A 155 13.70 -15.35 3.59
C ASP A 155 13.13 -13.91 3.57
N VAL A 156 12.90 -13.35 4.76
CA VAL A 156 12.32 -12.01 4.91
C VAL A 156 13.18 -11.18 5.83
N ILE A 157 13.53 -9.97 5.40
CA ILE A 157 14.16 -8.93 6.23
C ILE A 157 13.11 -7.85 6.50
N ILE A 158 12.83 -7.56 7.77
CA ILE A 158 12.00 -6.43 8.18
C ILE A 158 12.88 -5.36 8.81
N GLY A 159 12.82 -4.15 8.26
CA GLY A 159 13.53 -2.98 8.77
C GLY A 159 12.60 -1.94 9.37
N ALA A 160 13.00 -1.36 10.51
CA ALA A 160 12.32 -0.22 11.12
C ALA A 160 13.33 0.68 11.84
N LYS A 161 12.92 1.90 12.21
CA LYS A 161 13.79 2.78 13.02
C LYS A 161 14.01 2.23 14.42
N THR A 162 12.95 1.72 15.04
CA THR A 162 12.95 1.17 16.41
C THR A 162 12.06 -0.07 16.46
N ARG A 163 12.20 -0.87 17.52
CA ARG A 163 11.36 -2.03 17.80
C ARG A 163 9.86 -1.68 17.79
N ASP A 164 9.49 -0.55 18.35
CA ASP A 164 8.08 -0.14 18.51
C ASP A 164 7.43 0.23 17.17
N MET A 165 8.23 0.43 16.12
CA MET A 165 7.77 0.67 14.74
C MET A 165 7.67 -0.62 13.89
N LEU A 166 8.07 -1.76 14.43
CA LEU A 166 7.96 -3.05 13.75
C LEU A 166 6.51 -3.51 13.69
N ILE A 167 6.04 -3.85 12.50
CA ILE A 167 4.69 -4.39 12.28
C ILE A 167 4.76 -5.77 11.63
N TYR A 168 3.71 -6.56 11.77
CA TYR A 168 3.57 -7.90 11.16
C TYR A 168 4.63 -8.94 11.56
N THR A 169 5.50 -8.68 12.54
CA THR A 169 6.61 -9.59 12.91
C THR A 169 6.12 -11.01 13.25
N ASN A 170 5.06 -11.13 14.04
CA ASN A 170 4.52 -12.44 14.41
C ASN A 170 3.84 -13.15 13.23
N ALA A 171 3.06 -12.41 12.43
CA ALA A 171 2.42 -12.95 11.24
C ALA A 171 3.46 -13.39 10.19
N MET A 172 4.49 -12.58 9.98
CA MET A 172 5.58 -12.89 9.06
C MET A 172 6.38 -14.11 9.52
N ARG A 173 6.64 -14.24 10.83
CA ARG A 173 7.35 -15.42 11.40
C ARG A 173 6.59 -16.72 11.18
N ALA A 174 5.28 -16.68 11.03
CA ALA A 174 4.45 -17.85 10.75
C ALA A 174 4.50 -18.32 9.28
N VAL A 175 4.87 -17.43 8.36
CA VAL A 175 4.82 -17.71 6.91
C VAL A 175 6.21 -17.71 6.26
N ALA A 176 7.17 -16.95 6.75
CA ALA A 176 8.54 -16.93 6.24
C ALA A 176 9.32 -18.19 6.69
N GLU A 177 10.30 -18.59 5.90
CA GLU A 177 11.28 -19.64 6.31
C GLU A 177 12.22 -19.08 7.37
N ASN A 178 12.86 -17.95 7.06
CA ASN A 178 13.67 -17.21 8.02
C ASN A 178 13.23 -15.76 8.08
N LEU A 179 13.12 -15.23 9.29
CA LEU A 179 12.79 -13.82 9.51
C LEU A 179 13.99 -13.12 10.19
N TYR A 180 14.52 -12.12 9.49
CA TYR A 180 15.58 -11.25 9.97
C TYR A 180 14.99 -9.88 10.30
N ILE A 181 15.35 -9.33 11.45
CA ILE A 181 14.89 -8.01 11.89
C ILE A 181 16.10 -7.09 11.95
N ALA A 182 15.96 -5.87 11.43
CA ALA A 182 16.93 -4.81 11.54
C ALA A 182 16.29 -3.55 12.11
N THR A 183 16.90 -2.94 13.12
CA THR A 183 16.48 -1.64 13.64
C THR A 183 17.65 -0.66 13.62
N ASP A 184 17.38 0.58 13.21
CA ASP A 184 18.44 1.60 13.09
C ASP A 184 19.12 1.85 14.43
N ASP A 185 18.35 1.83 15.53
CA ASP A 185 18.84 2.04 16.90
C ASP A 185 19.38 0.78 17.59
N GLY A 186 19.12 -0.41 17.02
CA GLY A 186 19.51 -1.71 17.60
C GLY A 186 18.61 -2.18 18.73
N SER A 187 17.39 -1.64 18.85
CA SER A 187 16.43 -2.04 19.88
C SER A 187 15.85 -3.44 19.68
N GLU A 188 15.92 -3.98 18.45
CA GLU A 188 15.61 -5.38 18.12
C GLU A 188 16.39 -5.85 16.89
N GLY A 189 16.89 -7.09 16.94
CA GLY A 189 17.60 -7.73 15.85
C GLY A 189 18.96 -7.11 15.52
N PHE A 190 19.25 -7.01 14.23
CA PHE A 190 20.48 -6.41 13.72
C PHE A 190 20.44 -4.88 13.90
N LYS A 191 21.50 -4.30 14.49
CA LYS A 191 21.63 -2.85 14.59
C LYS A 191 22.18 -2.29 13.28
N GLY A 192 21.33 -1.65 12.48
CA GLY A 192 21.73 -1.04 11.22
C GLY A 192 20.65 -1.13 10.15
N LEU A 193 21.07 -0.99 8.90
CA LEU A 193 20.18 -0.93 7.76
C LEU A 193 19.90 -2.32 7.15
N VAL A 194 18.74 -2.48 6.53
CA VAL A 194 18.36 -3.72 5.82
C VAL A 194 19.37 -4.13 4.74
N THR A 195 20.03 -3.17 4.10
CA THR A 195 21.08 -3.43 3.10
C THR A 195 22.28 -4.17 3.68
N GLN A 196 22.65 -3.88 4.93
CA GLN A 196 23.74 -4.58 5.63
C GLN A 196 23.33 -6.02 5.95
N VAL A 197 22.06 -6.29 6.23
CA VAL A 197 21.56 -7.65 6.40
C VAL A 197 21.58 -8.41 5.07
N VAL A 198 21.24 -7.77 3.95
CA VAL A 198 21.39 -8.36 2.62
C VAL A 198 22.85 -8.75 2.35
N GLU A 199 23.80 -7.84 2.62
CA GLU A 199 25.24 -8.10 2.50
C GLU A 199 25.69 -9.26 3.40
N GLU A 200 25.23 -9.30 4.65
CA GLU A 200 25.51 -10.40 5.57
C GLU A 200 25.04 -11.75 5.04
N LEU A 201 23.81 -11.82 4.53
CA LEU A 201 23.22 -13.07 4.03
C LEU A 201 23.95 -13.55 2.75
N VAL A 202 24.22 -12.65 1.82
CA VAL A 202 24.81 -13.02 0.52
C VAL A 202 26.32 -13.23 0.63
N GLU A 203 27.07 -12.28 1.23
CA GLU A 203 28.53 -12.36 1.26
C GLU A 203 29.08 -13.29 2.34
N LYS A 204 28.55 -13.18 3.57
CA LYS A 204 29.16 -13.90 4.69
C LYS A 204 28.52 -15.27 4.92
N GLN A 205 27.20 -15.38 4.71
CA GLN A 205 26.52 -16.67 4.87
C GLN A 205 26.44 -17.46 3.58
N GLY A 206 26.81 -16.87 2.44
CA GLY A 206 26.80 -17.54 1.14
C GLY A 206 25.41 -17.95 0.67
N ARG A 207 24.37 -17.27 1.13
CA ARG A 207 23.00 -17.56 0.71
C ARG A 207 22.81 -17.14 -0.74
N HIS A 208 22.09 -17.97 -1.48
CA HIS A 208 21.76 -17.71 -2.88
C HIS A 208 20.26 -17.50 -3.02
N TYR A 209 19.88 -16.41 -3.71
CA TYR A 209 18.50 -16.06 -4.02
C TYR A 209 18.37 -15.84 -5.53
N ASP A 210 17.24 -16.23 -6.09
CA ASP A 210 16.91 -15.99 -7.50
C ASP A 210 16.39 -14.58 -7.72
N GLU A 211 15.70 -14.04 -6.72
CA GLU A 211 15.11 -12.71 -6.78
C GLU A 211 15.01 -12.08 -5.38
N CYS A 212 15.25 -10.76 -5.33
CA CYS A 212 14.98 -9.91 -4.19
C CYS A 212 13.73 -9.07 -4.48
N VAL A 213 12.77 -9.01 -3.55
CA VAL A 213 11.60 -8.13 -3.63
C VAL A 213 11.71 -7.10 -2.51
N ALA A 214 11.83 -5.82 -2.87
CA ALA A 214 12.00 -4.75 -1.90
C ALA A 214 10.79 -3.81 -1.89
N ILE A 215 10.16 -3.62 -0.72
CA ILE A 215 8.98 -2.79 -0.52
C ILE A 215 9.14 -1.92 0.71
N GLY A 216 9.08 -0.59 0.52
CA GLY A 216 9.23 0.35 1.62
C GLY A 216 9.46 1.79 1.15
N PRO A 217 10.11 2.61 1.96
CA PRO A 217 10.48 3.96 1.54
C PRO A 217 11.31 3.95 0.25
N MET A 218 11.04 4.92 -0.65
CA MET A 218 11.70 5.00 -1.96
C MET A 218 13.24 4.99 -1.84
N VAL A 219 13.77 5.68 -0.84
CA VAL A 219 15.21 5.71 -0.55
C VAL A 219 15.75 4.32 -0.15
N MET A 220 14.98 3.55 0.64
CA MET A 220 15.37 2.18 1.01
C MET A 220 15.42 1.28 -0.23
N MET A 221 14.37 1.31 -1.06
CA MET A 221 14.31 0.51 -2.29
C MET A 221 15.47 0.84 -3.23
N LYS A 222 15.82 2.13 -3.39
CA LYS A 222 17.01 2.56 -4.14
C LYS A 222 18.28 1.89 -3.63
N PHE A 223 18.53 1.95 -2.32
CA PHE A 223 19.75 1.39 -1.75
C PHE A 223 19.76 -0.14 -1.77
N VAL A 224 18.62 -0.81 -1.58
CA VAL A 224 18.52 -2.26 -1.75
C VAL A 224 18.86 -2.64 -3.20
N ALA A 225 18.26 -1.97 -4.19
CA ALA A 225 18.55 -2.21 -5.60
C ALA A 225 20.04 -1.99 -5.95
N LEU A 226 20.67 -0.95 -5.41
CA LEU A 226 22.12 -0.71 -5.58
C LEU A 226 22.96 -1.81 -4.92
N THR A 227 22.57 -2.30 -3.75
CA THR A 227 23.26 -3.38 -3.04
C THR A 227 23.16 -4.69 -3.79
N THR A 228 21.96 -5.11 -4.17
CA THR A 228 21.70 -6.37 -4.88
C THR A 228 22.34 -6.39 -6.28
N LYS A 229 22.46 -5.22 -6.94
CA LYS A 229 23.12 -5.10 -8.23
C LYS A 229 24.60 -5.52 -8.18
N LYS A 230 25.30 -5.29 -7.06
CA LYS A 230 26.70 -5.72 -6.86
C LYS A 230 26.84 -7.25 -6.97
N TYR A 231 25.79 -7.97 -6.59
CA TYR A 231 25.74 -9.45 -6.57
C TYR A 231 25.06 -10.05 -7.79
N GLY A 232 24.62 -9.23 -8.76
CA GLY A 232 23.84 -9.71 -9.89
C GLY A 232 22.48 -10.31 -9.49
N LEU A 233 22.00 -10.01 -8.28
CA LEU A 233 20.73 -10.52 -7.79
C LEU A 233 19.58 -9.67 -8.36
N ARG A 234 18.75 -10.27 -9.22
CA ARG A 234 17.54 -9.64 -9.76
C ARG A 234 16.72 -9.02 -8.62
N THR A 235 16.26 -7.80 -8.82
CA THR A 235 15.54 -7.09 -7.75
C THR A 235 14.29 -6.43 -8.28
N THR A 236 13.15 -6.82 -7.74
CA THR A 236 11.86 -6.18 -7.97
C THR A 236 11.56 -5.20 -6.84
N VAL A 237 11.08 -4.01 -7.19
CA VAL A 237 10.65 -2.97 -6.24
C VAL A 237 9.19 -2.61 -6.47
N SER A 238 8.41 -2.47 -5.39
CA SER A 238 7.02 -2.02 -5.47
C SER A 238 6.93 -0.52 -5.21
N LEU A 239 6.69 0.26 -6.26
CA LEU A 239 6.75 1.73 -6.22
C LEU A 239 5.48 2.34 -5.64
N ASN A 240 5.65 3.23 -4.68
CA ASN A 240 4.60 4.05 -4.07
C ASN A 240 4.49 5.43 -4.74
N ALA A 241 4.30 5.46 -6.06
CA ALA A 241 4.13 6.70 -6.81
C ALA A 241 2.81 7.41 -6.46
N LEU A 242 2.78 8.74 -6.67
CA LEU A 242 1.54 9.50 -6.57
C LEU A 242 0.52 8.98 -7.58
N MET A 243 -0.67 8.61 -7.13
CA MET A 243 -1.76 8.12 -7.99
C MET A 243 -3.04 8.91 -7.73
N VAL A 244 -3.82 9.15 -8.79
CA VAL A 244 -5.10 9.87 -8.71
C VAL A 244 -6.24 8.98 -9.18
N ASP A 245 -6.23 8.51 -10.45
CA ASP A 245 -7.33 7.71 -11.00
C ASP A 245 -7.09 6.18 -10.92
N GLY A 246 -5.85 5.73 -11.00
CA GLY A 246 -5.50 4.31 -10.98
C GLY A 246 -5.74 3.55 -12.29
N THR A 247 -6.11 4.23 -13.39
CA THR A 247 -6.48 3.61 -14.67
C THR A 247 -5.52 3.92 -15.82
N GLY A 248 -4.42 4.64 -15.54
CA GLY A 248 -3.42 5.03 -16.54
C GLY A 248 -3.76 6.28 -17.34
N MET A 249 -4.93 6.90 -17.13
CA MET A 249 -5.36 8.04 -17.94
C MET A 249 -4.74 9.37 -17.53
N CYS A 250 -4.58 9.63 -16.22
CA CYS A 250 -4.14 10.94 -15.73
C CYS A 250 -2.62 11.16 -15.79
N GLY A 251 -1.82 10.10 -15.90
CA GLY A 251 -0.36 10.18 -15.97
C GLY A 251 0.34 10.67 -14.68
N ALA A 252 -0.37 10.81 -13.57
CA ALA A 252 0.19 11.26 -12.29
C ALA A 252 1.27 10.29 -11.76
N CYS A 253 1.06 9.00 -11.94
CA CYS A 253 1.91 7.91 -11.43
C CYS A 253 3.07 7.52 -12.37
N ARG A 254 3.40 8.36 -13.37
CA ARG A 254 4.49 8.04 -14.29
C ARG A 254 5.84 7.97 -13.57
N VAL A 255 6.66 7.02 -13.99
CA VAL A 255 8.02 6.77 -13.53
C VAL A 255 8.86 6.38 -14.74
N THR A 256 10.16 6.66 -14.71
CA THR A 256 11.09 6.19 -15.74
C THR A 256 11.72 4.87 -15.31
N VAL A 257 11.55 3.83 -16.14
CA VAL A 257 12.12 2.49 -15.96
C VAL A 257 12.78 2.06 -17.27
N GLY A 258 14.06 1.70 -17.25
CA GLY A 258 14.83 1.34 -18.44
C GLY A 258 14.85 2.47 -19.49
N GLY A 259 14.87 3.73 -19.07
CA GLY A 259 14.84 4.91 -19.95
C GLY A 259 13.49 5.17 -20.61
N ARG A 260 12.42 4.45 -20.22
CA ARG A 260 11.06 4.61 -20.77
C ARG A 260 10.08 5.04 -19.71
N THR A 261 9.15 5.92 -20.07
CA THR A 261 8.05 6.29 -19.18
C THR A 261 7.09 5.10 -19.00
N ARG A 262 6.80 4.75 -17.74
CA ARG A 262 5.83 3.75 -17.33
C ARG A 262 4.80 4.37 -16.42
N PHE A 263 3.62 3.74 -16.33
CA PHE A 263 2.54 4.16 -15.44
C PHE A 263 2.36 3.14 -14.33
N THR A 264 2.80 3.49 -13.11
CA THR A 264 2.82 2.60 -11.94
C THR A 264 1.47 1.95 -11.65
N CYS A 265 0.36 2.64 -11.91
CA CYS A 265 -0.97 2.11 -11.61
C CYS A 265 -1.48 1.02 -12.57
N VAL A 266 -0.94 0.92 -13.80
CA VAL A 266 -1.40 -0.04 -14.82
C VAL A 266 -0.30 -0.93 -15.38
N GLU A 267 0.98 -0.57 -15.23
CA GLU A 267 2.13 -1.37 -15.67
C GLU A 267 2.93 -1.92 -14.49
N GLY A 268 2.65 -1.45 -13.28
CA GLY A 268 3.23 -1.86 -12.00
C GLY A 268 2.16 -2.33 -11.01
N PRO A 269 2.36 -2.15 -9.71
CA PRO A 269 3.35 -1.27 -9.06
C PRO A 269 4.79 -1.81 -9.01
N GLU A 270 4.98 -3.07 -9.39
CA GLU A 270 6.28 -3.75 -9.32
C GLU A 270 7.07 -3.56 -10.61
N PHE A 271 8.36 -3.21 -10.46
CA PHE A 271 9.30 -2.97 -11.56
C PHE A 271 10.70 -3.48 -11.23
N ASP A 272 11.52 -3.71 -12.26
CA ASP A 272 12.94 -4.00 -12.08
C ASP A 272 13.63 -2.81 -11.38
N GLY A 273 14.05 -3.02 -10.14
CA GLY A 273 14.70 -2.01 -9.32
C GLY A 273 16.03 -1.51 -9.87
N HIS A 274 16.70 -2.30 -10.72
CA HIS A 274 17.95 -1.90 -11.34
C HIS A 274 17.75 -0.93 -12.51
N GLU A 275 16.53 -0.80 -13.02
CA GLU A 275 16.16 0.06 -14.14
C GLU A 275 15.36 1.30 -13.74
N VAL A 276 14.88 1.39 -12.50
CA VAL A 276 14.10 2.54 -12.00
C VAL A 276 14.97 3.77 -11.83
N ASP A 277 14.54 4.92 -12.38
CA ASP A 277 15.07 6.24 -12.02
C ASP A 277 14.48 6.69 -10.68
N PHE A 278 15.12 6.25 -9.60
CA PHE A 278 14.70 6.60 -8.23
C PHE A 278 14.81 8.10 -7.93
N ASP A 279 15.75 8.81 -8.55
CA ASP A 279 15.94 10.24 -8.29
C ASP A 279 14.78 11.05 -8.90
N GLU A 280 14.33 10.68 -10.11
CA GLU A 280 13.12 11.23 -10.68
C GLU A 280 11.88 10.87 -9.81
N ALA A 281 11.75 9.60 -9.45
CA ALA A 281 10.61 9.12 -8.65
C ALA A 281 10.49 9.87 -7.31
N MET A 282 11.58 10.07 -6.59
CA MET A 282 11.62 10.84 -5.33
C MET A 282 11.29 12.33 -5.54
N ARG A 283 11.80 12.97 -6.60
CA ARG A 283 11.45 14.37 -6.95
C ARG A 283 9.95 14.49 -7.20
N ARG A 284 9.36 13.55 -7.93
CA ARG A 284 7.92 13.54 -8.23
C ARG A 284 7.07 13.30 -6.98
N GLN A 285 7.49 12.42 -6.09
CA GLN A 285 6.82 12.16 -4.82
C GLN A 285 6.76 13.43 -3.93
N GLY A 286 7.78 14.28 -4.02
CA GLY A 286 7.82 15.55 -3.29
C GLY A 286 7.11 16.74 -3.97
N MET A 287 6.46 16.55 -5.13
CA MET A 287 5.94 17.64 -5.96
C MET A 287 4.84 18.48 -5.27
N TYR A 288 4.03 17.88 -4.40
CA TYR A 288 2.94 18.54 -3.68
C TYR A 288 3.26 18.83 -2.21
N ARG A 289 4.51 18.70 -1.78
CA ARG A 289 4.92 18.84 -0.38
C ARG A 289 4.47 20.17 0.26
N THR A 290 4.51 21.27 -0.49
CA THR A 290 4.06 22.57 0.01
C THR A 290 2.56 22.62 0.24
N GLN A 291 1.77 22.02 -0.67
CA GLN A 291 0.32 21.92 -0.56
C GLN A 291 -0.08 20.99 0.61
N GLU A 292 0.60 19.89 0.77
CA GLU A 292 0.41 18.95 1.88
C GLU A 292 0.71 19.59 3.23
N GLN A 293 1.79 20.38 3.32
CA GLN A 293 2.13 21.15 4.53
C GLN A 293 1.06 22.19 4.87
N ARG A 294 0.52 22.89 3.86
CA ARG A 294 -0.58 23.85 4.06
C ARG A 294 -1.85 23.15 4.52
N ALA A 295 -2.22 22.05 3.90
CA ALA A 295 -3.39 21.26 4.29
C ALA A 295 -3.25 20.75 5.74
N ALA A 296 -2.09 20.27 6.13
CA ALA A 296 -1.80 19.82 7.49
C ALA A 296 -1.89 20.97 8.51
N ALA A 297 -1.41 22.19 8.17
CA ALA A 297 -1.52 23.35 9.04
C ALA A 297 -2.98 23.78 9.26
N ILE A 298 -3.79 23.81 8.18
CA ILE A 298 -5.22 24.13 8.27
C ILE A 298 -5.97 23.10 9.13
N GLU A 299 -5.64 21.84 8.99
CA GLU A 299 -6.24 20.76 9.79
C GLU A 299 -5.89 20.90 11.27
N ALA A 300 -4.62 21.20 11.59
CA ALA A 300 -4.17 21.45 12.95
C ALA A 300 -4.86 22.67 13.59
N GLU A 301 -5.05 23.75 12.84
CA GLU A 301 -5.79 24.94 13.30
C GLU A 301 -7.26 24.64 13.59
N ARG A 302 -7.90 23.85 12.74
CA ARG A 302 -9.30 23.38 12.94
C ARG A 302 -9.42 22.49 14.19
N ALA A 303 -8.49 21.56 14.37
CA ALA A 303 -8.45 20.69 15.54
C ALA A 303 -8.19 21.46 16.85
N ALA A 304 -7.41 22.54 16.80
CA ALA A 304 -7.15 23.41 17.95
C ALA A 304 -8.33 24.34 18.32
N GLY A 305 -9.47 24.25 17.63
CA GLY A 305 -10.67 25.03 17.94
C GLY A 305 -10.56 26.51 17.65
N HIS A 306 -9.66 26.94 16.77
CA HIS A 306 -9.57 28.31 16.30
C HIS A 306 -10.81 28.66 15.47
N GLN A 307 -11.85 29.18 16.14
CA GLN A 307 -12.87 29.97 15.48
C GLN A 307 -12.20 31.27 15.00
N CYS A 308 -12.01 31.39 13.71
CA CYS A 308 -11.58 32.64 13.10
C CYS A 308 -12.66 33.72 13.40
N LYS A 309 -12.42 34.54 14.42
CA LYS A 309 -13.23 35.74 14.73
C LYS A 309 -12.87 36.86 13.75
N ILE A 310 -13.01 36.66 12.47
CA ILE A 310 -13.11 37.74 11.50
C ILE A 310 -14.61 38.01 11.36
N GLY A 311 -15.09 39.02 12.08
CA GLY A 311 -16.48 39.44 12.04
C GLY A 311 -16.89 39.88 10.64
N LEU A 312 -17.75 39.08 10.05
CA LEU A 312 -18.64 39.47 8.96
C LEU A 312 -20.07 39.10 9.38
N ASP A 313 -20.47 39.63 10.54
CA ASP A 313 -21.87 39.85 10.85
C ASP A 313 -22.19 41.33 10.53
N LYS A 314 -22.64 41.59 9.32
CA LYS A 314 -23.52 42.69 8.96
C LYS A 314 -24.33 42.30 7.73
#